data_1b5962c00eb93cfead287dc1c2fad717
#
_entry.id   1b5962c00eb93cfead287dc1c2fad717
#
_cell.length_a   1.000
_cell.length_b   1.000
_cell.length_c   1.000
_cell.angle_alpha   90.00
_cell.angle_beta   90.00
_cell.angle_gamma   90.00
#
_symmetry.space_group_name_H-M   'P 1'
#
loop_
_entity.id
_entity.type
_entity.pdbx_description
1 polymer ?
#
loop_
_entity_poly.entity_id
_entity_poly.type
_entity_poly.pdbx_seq_one_letter_code
_entity_poly.pdbx_strand_id
1 'polypeptide(L)'
;MLRVEGLNGGYGDVQILWDVTLDIADSSITALVGSNGVGKTTFIRTLAGALTPYSGKITYDGRDITRVSQPKRAAMGIMMVPEGRQLYSGLSVEDNLFMGAYVRKDRKAIKADLEWVYSILPRLRERRKQLAGTLSGGEAQMCAVGRGLMAAPKLLLLDELSLGLAPVMVDTLIAVLKDIHEKKKISILLVDQDVQVALGIAEKSYVFVHGHVELSGDSKSLLANPEVQKAYLGI
;
A
#
# COMPACT_ATOMS: atom_id res chain seq x y z
N MET A 1 7.84 9.16 10.55
CA MET A 1 8.07 7.77 10.09
C MET A 1 8.87 7.68 8.80
N LEU A 2 8.31 8.02 7.61
CA LEU A 2 9.04 7.96 6.34
C LEU A 2 9.08 9.33 5.68
N ARG A 3 10.25 9.74 5.17
CA ARG A 3 10.48 11.00 4.45
C ARG A 3 11.22 10.72 3.15
N VAL A 4 10.77 11.34 2.09
CA VAL A 4 11.36 11.30 0.74
C VAL A 4 11.75 12.70 0.34
N GLU A 5 12.97 12.89 -0.13
CA GLU A 5 13.54 14.20 -0.47
C GLU A 5 14.21 14.13 -1.84
N GLY A 6 13.69 14.89 -2.81
CA GLY A 6 14.28 15.07 -4.13
C GLY A 6 14.47 13.76 -4.92
N LEU A 7 13.53 12.83 -4.80
CA LEU A 7 13.67 11.48 -5.34
C LEU A 7 13.52 11.46 -6.86
N ASN A 8 14.53 10.97 -7.54
CA ASN A 8 14.53 10.72 -8.99
C ASN A 8 14.72 9.23 -9.23
N GLY A 9 13.99 8.65 -10.20
CA GLY A 9 14.06 7.21 -10.46
C GLY A 9 13.28 6.77 -11.68
N GLY A 10 13.45 5.51 -12.06
CA GLY A 10 12.81 4.94 -13.24
C GLY A 10 13.31 3.54 -13.55
N TYR A 11 13.32 3.16 -14.83
CA TYR A 11 13.72 1.85 -15.31
C TYR A 11 14.84 1.99 -16.36
N GLY A 12 16.03 1.48 -16.05
CA GLY A 12 17.20 1.64 -16.94
C GLY A 12 17.48 3.13 -17.17
N ASP A 13 17.44 3.57 -18.43
CA ASP A 13 17.66 4.97 -18.82
C ASP A 13 16.37 5.80 -18.89
N VAL A 14 15.20 5.19 -18.64
CA VAL A 14 13.91 5.88 -18.70
C VAL A 14 13.55 6.41 -17.32
N GLN A 15 13.66 7.72 -17.14
CA GLN A 15 13.26 8.39 -15.90
C GLN A 15 11.74 8.57 -15.85
N ILE A 16 11.15 8.21 -14.71
CA ILE A 16 9.70 8.28 -14.43
C ILE A 16 9.41 9.22 -13.26
N LEU A 17 10.28 9.23 -12.26
CA LEU A 17 10.13 10.05 -11.05
C LEU A 17 11.07 11.25 -11.13
N TRP A 18 10.54 12.43 -10.83
CA TRP A 18 11.24 13.70 -10.96
C TRP A 18 11.08 14.50 -9.67
N ASP A 19 12.16 14.67 -8.93
CA ASP A 19 12.25 15.51 -7.72
C ASP A 19 11.11 15.27 -6.72
N VAL A 20 10.71 13.99 -6.52
CA VAL A 20 9.57 13.66 -5.65
C VAL A 20 9.95 13.88 -4.20
N THR A 21 9.20 14.77 -3.54
CA THR A 21 9.36 15.08 -2.11
C THR A 21 8.02 14.90 -1.40
N LEU A 22 7.98 14.01 -0.38
CA LEU A 22 6.80 13.81 0.46
C LEU A 22 7.18 13.17 1.81
N ASP A 23 6.24 13.18 2.73
CA ASP A 23 6.35 12.53 4.03
C ASP A 23 5.12 11.68 4.36
N ILE A 24 5.35 10.60 5.10
CA ILE A 24 4.33 9.73 5.68
C ILE A 24 4.52 9.78 7.20
N ALA A 25 3.51 10.26 7.91
CA ALA A 25 3.55 10.37 9.37
C ALA A 25 3.40 9.00 10.04
N ASP A 26 3.79 8.92 11.30
CA ASP A 26 3.51 7.74 12.12
C ASP A 26 2.00 7.60 12.35
N SER A 27 1.53 6.36 12.36
CA SER A 27 0.13 6.05 12.65
C SER A 27 -0.83 6.96 11.86
N SER A 28 -0.63 7.07 10.55
CA SER A 28 -1.47 7.85 9.63
C SER A 28 -1.83 7.07 8.39
N ILE A 29 -2.93 7.42 7.75
CA ILE A 29 -3.27 7.01 6.40
C ILE A 29 -2.92 8.16 5.46
N THR A 30 -2.00 7.91 4.55
CA THR A 30 -1.58 8.86 3.50
C THR A 30 -2.02 8.33 2.15
N ALA A 31 -2.55 9.17 1.28
CA ALA A 31 -2.90 8.80 -0.09
C ALA A 31 -1.94 9.41 -1.10
N LEU A 32 -1.66 8.66 -2.18
CA LEU A 32 -1.02 9.14 -3.39
C LEU A 32 -1.94 8.84 -4.56
N VAL A 33 -2.51 9.87 -5.17
CA VAL A 33 -3.47 9.73 -6.25
C VAL A 33 -2.93 10.32 -7.55
N GLY A 34 -3.50 9.87 -8.68
CA GLY A 34 -3.13 10.36 -10.01
C GLY A 34 -3.57 9.37 -11.08
N SER A 35 -3.57 9.82 -12.33
CA SER A 35 -3.94 9.00 -13.49
C SER A 35 -3.02 7.79 -13.68
N ASN A 36 -3.43 6.85 -14.54
CA ASN A 36 -2.57 5.71 -14.88
C ASN A 36 -1.33 6.18 -15.65
N GLY A 37 -0.20 5.53 -15.39
CA GLY A 37 1.07 5.81 -16.07
C GLY A 37 1.85 7.03 -15.54
N VAL A 38 1.35 7.79 -14.54
CA VAL A 38 2.05 8.98 -14.02
C VAL A 38 3.23 8.66 -13.10
N GLY A 39 3.51 7.38 -12.81
CA GLY A 39 4.66 6.98 -11.99
C GLY A 39 4.35 6.49 -10.57
N LYS A 40 3.06 6.35 -10.17
CA LYS A 40 2.64 5.90 -8.83
C LYS A 40 3.27 4.55 -8.45
N THR A 41 3.10 3.52 -9.31
CA THR A 41 3.67 2.18 -9.09
C THR A 41 5.20 2.21 -9.06
N THR A 42 5.85 3.04 -9.87
CA THR A 42 7.31 3.23 -9.83
C THR A 42 7.74 3.80 -8.47
N PHE A 43 7.02 4.79 -7.98
CA PHE A 43 7.27 5.41 -6.67
C PHE A 43 7.13 4.40 -5.53
N ILE A 44 6.00 3.69 -5.44
CA ILE A 44 5.77 2.74 -4.34
C ILE A 44 6.76 1.56 -4.39
N ARG A 45 7.16 1.08 -5.58
CA ARG A 45 8.23 0.09 -5.75
C ARG A 45 9.59 0.60 -5.29
N THR A 46 9.87 1.89 -5.52
CA THR A 46 11.08 2.53 -5.02
C THR A 46 11.05 2.62 -3.50
N LEU A 47 9.91 2.95 -2.89
CA LEU A 47 9.73 2.94 -1.43
C LEU A 47 9.85 1.53 -0.84
N ALA A 48 9.36 0.52 -1.52
CA ALA A 48 9.52 -0.87 -1.10
C ALA A 48 10.97 -1.40 -1.24
N GLY A 49 11.84 -0.71 -1.99
CA GLY A 49 13.21 -1.14 -2.27
C GLY A 49 13.33 -2.16 -3.39
N ALA A 50 12.29 -2.32 -4.21
CA ALA A 50 12.29 -3.12 -5.43
C ALA A 50 12.98 -2.39 -6.60
N LEU A 51 12.99 -1.05 -6.55
CA LEU A 51 13.74 -0.20 -7.47
C LEU A 51 14.73 0.66 -6.68
N THR A 52 15.92 0.84 -7.23
CA THR A 52 16.92 1.77 -6.67
C THR A 52 16.75 3.13 -7.33
N PRO A 53 16.59 4.23 -6.58
CA PRO A 53 16.48 5.56 -7.18
C PRO A 53 17.81 6.01 -7.80
N TYR A 54 17.72 6.89 -8.79
CA TYR A 54 18.90 7.51 -9.41
C TYR A 54 19.56 8.51 -8.47
N SER A 55 18.74 9.35 -7.80
CA SER A 55 19.17 10.34 -6.81
C SER A 55 18.06 10.61 -5.80
N GLY A 56 18.35 11.48 -4.83
CA GLY A 56 17.44 11.80 -3.73
C GLY A 56 17.69 10.94 -2.51
N LYS A 57 16.81 11.06 -1.51
CA LYS A 57 16.97 10.40 -0.23
C LYS A 57 15.65 9.85 0.29
N ILE A 58 15.70 8.66 0.88
CA ILE A 58 14.58 8.04 1.60
C ILE A 58 15.03 7.77 3.03
N THR A 59 14.37 8.40 4.00
CA THR A 59 14.63 8.23 5.43
C THR A 59 13.44 7.53 6.09
N TYR A 60 13.70 6.49 6.88
CA TYR A 60 12.69 5.74 7.64
C TYR A 60 13.13 5.61 9.09
N ASP A 61 12.32 6.09 10.03
CA ASP A 61 12.62 6.17 11.47
C ASP A 61 14.01 6.77 11.74
N GLY A 62 14.34 7.87 11.02
CA GLY A 62 15.62 8.58 11.15
C GLY A 62 16.82 7.91 10.46
N ARG A 63 16.63 6.74 9.82
CA ARG A 63 17.70 6.00 9.11
C ARG A 63 17.58 6.18 7.62
N ASP A 64 18.70 6.42 6.96
CA ASP A 64 18.75 6.40 5.50
C ASP A 64 18.57 4.97 4.98
N ILE A 65 17.52 4.78 4.18
CA ILE A 65 17.19 3.50 3.55
C ILE A 65 17.28 3.57 2.02
N THR A 66 17.80 4.64 1.45
CA THR A 66 17.78 4.91 0.00
C THR A 66 18.28 3.73 -0.84
N ARG A 67 19.33 3.06 -0.40
CA ARG A 67 19.95 1.91 -1.08
C ARG A 67 19.71 0.57 -0.37
N VAL A 68 18.79 0.53 0.61
CA VAL A 68 18.46 -0.70 1.34
C VAL A 68 17.54 -1.57 0.47
N SER A 69 17.89 -2.84 0.28
CA SER A 69 17.12 -3.78 -0.55
C SER A 69 15.75 -4.12 0.04
N GLN A 70 14.82 -4.51 -0.81
CA GLN A 70 13.43 -4.86 -0.44
C GLN A 70 13.34 -5.87 0.72
N PRO A 71 14.08 -7.00 0.77
CA PRO A 71 13.99 -7.93 1.90
C PRO A 71 14.41 -7.29 3.22
N LYS A 72 15.40 -6.39 3.20
CA LYS A 72 15.84 -5.67 4.39
C LYS A 72 14.82 -4.64 4.83
N ARG A 73 14.15 -3.92 3.90
CA ARG A 73 13.05 -3.00 4.23
C ARG A 73 11.84 -3.75 4.79
N ALA A 74 11.52 -4.93 4.25
CA ALA A 74 10.49 -5.79 4.81
C ALA A 74 10.80 -6.19 6.27
N ALA A 75 12.06 -6.57 6.57
CA ALA A 75 12.51 -6.85 7.92
C ALA A 75 12.49 -5.62 8.86
N MET A 76 12.51 -4.40 8.32
CA MET A 76 12.33 -3.15 9.08
C MET A 76 10.84 -2.80 9.31
N GLY A 77 9.92 -3.56 8.72
CA GLY A 77 8.48 -3.36 8.84
C GLY A 77 7.83 -2.57 7.70
N ILE A 78 8.50 -2.40 6.55
CA ILE A 78 7.91 -1.80 5.35
C ILE A 78 7.44 -2.94 4.44
N MET A 79 6.12 -3.10 4.30
CA MET A 79 5.53 -4.17 3.49
C MET A 79 4.68 -3.59 2.37
N MET A 80 4.86 -4.12 1.16
CA MET A 80 4.09 -3.74 -0.02
C MET A 80 3.09 -4.84 -0.40
N VAL A 81 1.86 -4.45 -0.64
CA VAL A 81 0.84 -5.23 -1.34
C VAL A 81 0.79 -4.69 -2.77
N PRO A 82 1.30 -5.43 -3.75
CA PRO A 82 1.39 -4.96 -5.12
C PRO A 82 0.03 -5.01 -5.83
N GLU A 83 -0.08 -4.24 -6.90
CA GLU A 83 -1.16 -4.37 -7.88
C GLU A 83 -1.26 -5.80 -8.42
N GLY A 84 -2.47 -6.22 -8.79
CA GLY A 84 -2.73 -7.54 -9.36
C GLY A 84 -2.67 -8.68 -8.35
N ARG A 85 -2.69 -8.36 -7.03
CA ARG A 85 -2.82 -9.31 -5.90
C ARG A 85 -1.64 -10.25 -5.73
N GLN A 86 -1.07 -10.77 -6.81
CA GLN A 86 0.10 -11.66 -6.90
C GLN A 86 0.07 -12.80 -5.86
N LEU A 87 -1.06 -13.50 -5.78
CA LEU A 87 -1.20 -14.68 -4.93
C LEU A 87 -0.51 -15.90 -5.54
N TYR A 88 -0.05 -16.79 -4.70
CA TYR A 88 0.40 -18.13 -5.10
C TYR A 88 -0.84 -18.98 -5.37
N SER A 89 -1.28 -19.03 -6.63
CA SER A 89 -2.55 -19.64 -7.05
C SER A 89 -2.69 -21.13 -6.69
N GLY A 90 -1.58 -21.87 -6.67
CA GLY A 90 -1.51 -23.29 -6.30
C GLY A 90 -1.45 -23.54 -4.79
N LEU A 91 -1.37 -22.51 -3.96
CA LEU A 91 -1.38 -22.61 -2.51
C LEU A 91 -2.78 -22.31 -1.97
N SER A 92 -3.08 -22.83 -0.77
CA SER A 92 -4.30 -22.46 -0.05
C SER A 92 -4.29 -20.99 0.39
N VAL A 93 -5.45 -20.46 0.78
CA VAL A 93 -5.55 -19.14 1.41
C VAL A 93 -4.67 -19.06 2.65
N GLU A 94 -4.73 -20.07 3.53
CA GLU A 94 -3.93 -20.14 4.75
C GLU A 94 -2.43 -20.15 4.45
N ASP A 95 -1.99 -20.93 3.47
CA ASP A 95 -0.58 -20.97 3.06
C ASP A 95 -0.14 -19.62 2.48
N ASN A 96 -0.99 -18.96 1.67
CA ASN A 96 -0.70 -17.60 1.19
C ASN A 96 -0.52 -16.62 2.35
N LEU A 97 -1.34 -16.69 3.39
CA LEU A 97 -1.19 -15.86 4.58
C LEU A 97 0.13 -16.16 5.29
N PHE A 98 0.47 -17.43 5.51
CA PHE A 98 1.75 -17.82 6.12
C PHE A 98 2.97 -17.37 5.32
N MET A 99 2.89 -17.30 3.98
CA MET A 99 3.96 -16.75 3.15
C MET A 99 4.29 -15.29 3.51
N GLY A 100 3.31 -14.51 3.98
CA GLY A 100 3.56 -13.16 4.50
C GLY A 100 4.46 -13.12 5.73
N ALA A 101 4.43 -14.17 6.55
CA ALA A 101 5.24 -14.30 7.75
C ALA A 101 6.58 -15.04 7.51
N TYR A 102 6.97 -15.32 6.26
CA TYR A 102 8.09 -16.18 5.91
C TYR A 102 9.42 -15.81 6.60
N VAL A 103 9.70 -14.52 6.76
CA VAL A 103 10.95 -14.03 7.39
C VAL A 103 10.88 -13.99 8.92
N ARG A 104 9.72 -14.21 9.51
CA ARG A 104 9.49 -14.15 10.97
C ARG A 104 9.82 -15.49 11.63
N LYS A 105 10.27 -15.41 12.89
CA LYS A 105 10.64 -16.61 13.69
C LYS A 105 9.75 -16.81 14.92
N ASP A 106 8.93 -15.84 15.26
CA ASP A 106 8.08 -15.75 16.43
C ASP A 106 6.75 -16.52 16.25
N ARG A 107 6.80 -17.85 16.18
CA ARG A 107 5.68 -18.74 15.85
C ARG A 107 4.39 -18.45 16.66
N LYS A 108 4.53 -18.04 17.94
CA LYS A 108 3.38 -17.72 18.79
C LYS A 108 2.68 -16.44 18.31
N ALA A 109 3.45 -15.40 18.01
CA ALA A 109 2.91 -14.14 17.49
C ALA A 109 2.34 -14.33 16.07
N ILE A 110 2.99 -15.14 15.20
CA ILE A 110 2.45 -15.46 13.85
C ILE A 110 1.05 -16.09 13.96
N LYS A 111 0.85 -17.04 14.89
CA LYS A 111 -0.48 -17.63 15.10
C LYS A 111 -1.52 -16.62 15.61
N ALA A 112 -1.11 -15.75 16.52
CA ALA A 112 -1.98 -14.68 17.03
C ALA A 112 -2.36 -13.69 15.91
N ASP A 113 -1.40 -13.32 15.05
CA ASP A 113 -1.65 -12.45 13.91
C ASP A 113 -2.55 -13.12 12.87
N LEU A 114 -2.41 -14.43 12.62
CA LEU A 114 -3.32 -15.16 11.75
C LEU A 114 -4.77 -15.13 12.27
N GLU A 115 -4.97 -15.37 13.57
CA GLU A 115 -6.29 -15.29 14.19
C GLU A 115 -6.86 -13.88 14.11
N TRP A 116 -6.01 -12.86 14.29
CA TRP A 116 -6.42 -11.46 14.12
C TRP A 116 -6.79 -11.16 12.67
N VAL A 117 -5.98 -11.57 11.68
CA VAL A 117 -6.32 -11.43 10.25
C VAL A 117 -7.66 -12.10 9.93
N TYR A 118 -7.92 -13.29 10.45
CA TYR A 118 -9.20 -13.95 10.29
C TYR A 118 -10.36 -13.22 10.98
N SER A 119 -10.10 -12.50 12.07
CA SER A 119 -11.14 -11.73 12.76
C SER A 119 -11.58 -10.48 11.97
N ILE A 120 -10.66 -9.85 11.25
CA ILE A 120 -10.95 -8.68 10.40
C ILE A 120 -11.34 -9.04 8.96
N LEU A 121 -10.97 -10.24 8.51
CA LEU A 121 -11.26 -10.80 7.18
C LEU A 121 -11.90 -12.19 7.30
N PRO A 122 -13.14 -12.30 7.84
CA PRO A 122 -13.74 -13.58 8.19
C PRO A 122 -13.93 -14.52 6.99
N ARG A 123 -14.12 -13.97 5.79
CA ARG A 123 -14.21 -14.76 4.55
C ARG A 123 -12.95 -15.58 4.29
N LEU A 124 -11.78 -15.09 4.68
CA LEU A 124 -10.53 -15.86 4.53
C LEU A 124 -10.50 -17.07 5.46
N ARG A 125 -11.09 -16.96 6.67
CA ARG A 125 -11.23 -18.10 7.59
C ARG A 125 -12.12 -19.19 7.01
N GLU A 126 -13.28 -18.80 6.46
CA GLU A 126 -14.22 -19.72 5.84
C GLU A 126 -13.57 -20.51 4.69
N ARG A 127 -12.71 -19.84 3.93
CA ARG A 127 -12.04 -20.36 2.74
C ARG A 127 -10.59 -20.78 2.95
N ARG A 128 -10.12 -20.92 4.21
CA ARG A 128 -8.70 -21.12 4.51
C ARG A 128 -8.03 -22.27 3.76
N LYS A 129 -8.79 -23.33 3.46
CA LYS A 129 -8.30 -24.52 2.72
C LYS A 129 -8.51 -24.43 1.21
N GLN A 130 -9.19 -23.41 0.71
CA GLN A 130 -9.45 -23.22 -0.71
C GLN A 130 -8.17 -22.74 -1.41
N LEU A 131 -7.94 -23.20 -2.64
CA LEU A 131 -6.83 -22.73 -3.47
C LEU A 131 -7.04 -21.25 -3.82
N ALA A 132 -5.99 -20.43 -3.65
CA ALA A 132 -6.08 -18.99 -3.86
C ALA A 132 -6.41 -18.61 -5.32
N GLY A 133 -6.04 -19.46 -6.28
CA GLY A 133 -6.39 -19.26 -7.69
C GLY A 133 -7.87 -19.38 -8.02
N THR A 134 -8.71 -19.87 -7.08
CA THR A 134 -10.16 -20.03 -7.26
C THR A 134 -10.99 -18.99 -6.50
N LEU A 135 -10.33 -18.01 -5.87
CA LEU A 135 -10.98 -16.91 -5.17
C LEU A 135 -11.63 -15.92 -6.14
N SER A 136 -12.74 -15.31 -5.71
CA SER A 136 -13.25 -14.11 -6.39
C SER A 136 -12.26 -12.96 -6.32
N GLY A 137 -12.43 -11.93 -7.17
CA GLY A 137 -11.56 -10.77 -7.18
C GLY A 137 -11.41 -10.09 -5.83
N GLY A 138 -12.51 -9.88 -5.11
CA GLY A 138 -12.49 -9.27 -3.78
C GLY A 138 -11.85 -10.15 -2.71
N GLU A 139 -12.12 -11.47 -2.72
CA GLU A 139 -11.50 -12.41 -1.79
C GLU A 139 -9.98 -12.51 -2.02
N ALA A 140 -9.56 -12.51 -3.28
CA ALA A 140 -8.14 -12.51 -3.63
C ALA A 140 -7.44 -11.20 -3.16
N GLN A 141 -8.12 -10.06 -3.27
CA GLN A 141 -7.60 -8.79 -2.75
C GLN A 141 -7.48 -8.80 -1.21
N MET A 142 -8.52 -9.29 -0.52
CA MET A 142 -8.47 -9.50 0.94
C MET A 142 -7.32 -10.43 1.33
N CYS A 143 -7.09 -11.50 0.57
CA CYS A 143 -6.01 -12.44 0.83
C CYS A 143 -4.62 -11.78 0.63
N ALA A 144 -4.46 -10.92 -0.39
CA ALA A 144 -3.23 -10.18 -0.62
C ALA A 144 -2.95 -9.18 0.52
N VAL A 145 -3.96 -8.44 0.97
CA VAL A 145 -3.86 -7.55 2.14
C VAL A 145 -3.54 -8.35 3.40
N GLY A 146 -4.28 -9.43 3.67
CA GLY A 146 -4.04 -10.32 4.80
C GLY A 146 -2.61 -10.88 4.82
N ARG A 147 -2.08 -11.30 3.66
CA ARG A 147 -0.69 -11.73 3.51
C ARG A 147 0.29 -10.61 3.87
N GLY A 148 0.02 -9.37 3.45
CA GLY A 148 0.83 -8.22 3.84
C GLY A 148 0.84 -7.98 5.35
N LEU A 149 -0.31 -8.14 6.01
CA LEU A 149 -0.45 -7.97 7.47
C LEU A 149 0.28 -9.06 8.27
N MET A 150 0.39 -10.27 7.74
CA MET A 150 1.14 -11.37 8.39
C MET A 150 2.63 -11.08 8.54
N ALA A 151 3.18 -10.11 7.80
CA ALA A 151 4.54 -9.61 8.02
C ALA A 151 4.69 -8.77 9.29
N ALA A 152 3.60 -8.43 9.99
CA ALA A 152 3.53 -7.48 11.10
C ALA A 152 4.14 -6.11 10.74
N PRO A 153 3.63 -5.44 9.68
CA PRO A 153 4.22 -4.22 9.19
C PRO A 153 4.00 -3.04 10.14
N LYS A 154 4.94 -2.07 10.13
CA LYS A 154 4.76 -0.73 10.67
C LYS A 154 4.24 0.23 9.61
N LEU A 155 4.66 0.02 8.37
CA LEU A 155 4.22 0.77 7.19
C LEU A 155 3.73 -0.22 6.12
N LEU A 156 2.45 -0.11 5.77
CA LEU A 156 1.83 -0.89 4.71
C LEU A 156 1.66 -0.02 3.46
N LEU A 157 2.29 -0.44 2.38
CA LEU A 157 2.23 0.19 1.08
C LEU A 157 1.22 -0.58 0.22
N LEU A 158 0.16 0.07 -0.25
CA LEU A 158 -0.92 -0.54 -1.03
C LEU A 158 -0.95 0.08 -2.43
N ASP A 159 -0.76 -0.75 -3.46
CA ASP A 159 -0.75 -0.33 -4.86
C ASP A 159 -2.07 -0.75 -5.54
N GLU A 160 -2.88 0.24 -5.94
CA GLU A 160 -4.16 0.10 -6.64
C GLU A 160 -5.12 -0.92 -5.99
N LEU A 161 -5.53 -0.59 -4.75
CA LEU A 161 -6.39 -1.46 -3.94
C LEU A 161 -7.78 -1.67 -4.55
N SER A 162 -8.34 -0.63 -5.17
CA SER A 162 -9.72 -0.59 -5.67
C SER A 162 -9.88 -1.22 -7.06
N LEU A 163 -8.78 -1.40 -7.80
CA LEU A 163 -8.81 -1.78 -9.22
C LEU A 163 -9.54 -3.10 -9.49
N GLY A 164 -10.58 -3.02 -10.33
CA GLY A 164 -11.35 -4.19 -10.77
C GLY A 164 -12.19 -4.84 -9.68
N LEU A 165 -12.55 -4.08 -8.63
CA LEU A 165 -13.43 -4.52 -7.57
C LEU A 165 -14.82 -3.90 -7.69
N ALA A 166 -15.85 -4.64 -7.26
CA ALA A 166 -17.18 -4.09 -7.10
C ALA A 166 -17.20 -3.05 -5.95
N PRO A 167 -18.01 -1.97 -6.02
CA PRO A 167 -18.04 -0.92 -4.99
C PRO A 167 -18.18 -1.44 -3.56
N VAL A 168 -19.08 -2.39 -3.32
CA VAL A 168 -19.28 -3.03 -2.00
C VAL A 168 -18.00 -3.67 -1.45
N MET A 169 -17.14 -4.20 -2.33
CA MET A 169 -15.88 -4.80 -1.93
C MET A 169 -14.83 -3.73 -1.58
N VAL A 170 -14.86 -2.61 -2.30
CA VAL A 170 -14.02 -1.44 -1.99
C VAL A 170 -14.39 -0.91 -0.61
N ASP A 171 -15.68 -0.70 -0.33
CA ASP A 171 -16.16 -0.23 0.99
C ASP A 171 -15.74 -1.18 2.11
N THR A 172 -15.83 -2.48 1.88
CA THR A 172 -15.39 -3.49 2.84
C THR A 172 -13.89 -3.38 3.13
N LEU A 173 -13.06 -3.24 2.09
CA LEU A 173 -11.61 -3.09 2.25
C LEU A 173 -11.24 -1.79 2.95
N ILE A 174 -11.93 -0.69 2.65
CA ILE A 174 -11.76 0.60 3.33
C ILE A 174 -12.05 0.46 4.82
N ALA A 175 -13.17 -0.19 5.19
CA ALA A 175 -13.50 -0.44 6.59
C ALA A 175 -12.41 -1.26 7.29
N VAL A 176 -11.86 -2.28 6.61
CA VAL A 176 -10.75 -3.09 7.12
C VAL A 176 -9.48 -2.26 7.30
N LEU A 177 -9.14 -1.38 6.35
CA LEU A 177 -7.96 -0.51 6.48
C LEU A 177 -8.08 0.47 7.66
N LYS A 178 -9.26 1.05 7.87
CA LYS A 178 -9.55 1.90 9.04
C LYS A 178 -9.38 1.11 10.34
N ASP A 179 -9.96 -0.09 10.42
CA ASP A 179 -9.86 -0.97 11.60
C ASP A 179 -8.39 -1.35 11.92
N ILE A 180 -7.61 -1.69 10.90
CA ILE A 180 -6.18 -1.97 11.00
C ILE A 180 -5.42 -0.76 11.54
N HIS A 181 -5.65 0.41 10.95
CA HIS A 181 -5.03 1.66 11.36
C HIS A 181 -5.38 2.01 12.80
N GLU A 182 -6.65 1.99 13.17
CA GLU A 182 -7.13 2.36 14.51
C GLU A 182 -6.62 1.41 15.61
N LYS A 183 -6.69 0.09 15.37
CA LYS A 183 -6.37 -0.93 16.39
C LYS A 183 -4.89 -1.26 16.50
N LYS A 184 -4.16 -1.25 15.37
CA LYS A 184 -2.75 -1.65 15.33
C LYS A 184 -1.80 -0.47 15.13
N LYS A 185 -2.32 0.73 14.87
CA LYS A 185 -1.51 1.93 14.61
C LYS A 185 -0.53 1.76 13.45
N ILE A 186 -0.88 0.91 12.48
CA ILE A 186 -0.09 0.71 11.27
C ILE A 186 -0.25 1.95 10.39
N SER A 187 0.87 2.52 9.95
CA SER A 187 0.85 3.58 8.95
C SER A 187 0.56 2.98 7.58
N ILE A 188 -0.25 3.65 6.78
CA ILE A 188 -0.68 3.16 5.46
C ILE A 188 -0.36 4.22 4.41
N LEU A 189 0.31 3.82 3.32
CA LEU A 189 0.34 4.58 2.08
C LEU A 189 -0.58 3.87 1.09
N LEU A 190 -1.70 4.50 0.77
CA LEU A 190 -2.62 4.06 -0.26
C LEU A 190 -2.33 4.77 -1.57
N VAL A 191 -1.93 4.01 -2.57
CA VAL A 191 -1.74 4.49 -3.95
C VAL A 191 -2.91 4.01 -4.78
N ASP A 192 -3.70 4.93 -5.31
CA ASP A 192 -4.89 4.58 -6.09
C ASP A 192 -5.15 5.62 -7.19
N GLN A 193 -5.92 5.24 -8.21
CA GLN A 193 -6.44 6.19 -9.18
C GLN A 193 -7.83 6.73 -8.79
N ASP A 194 -8.55 6.01 -7.92
CA ASP A 194 -9.84 6.48 -7.39
C ASP A 194 -9.60 7.51 -6.29
N VAL A 195 -9.69 8.78 -6.70
CA VAL A 195 -9.45 9.94 -5.84
C VAL A 195 -10.47 10.01 -4.71
N GLN A 196 -11.76 9.69 -4.97
CA GLN A 196 -12.80 9.73 -3.94
C GLN A 196 -12.53 8.70 -2.85
N VAL A 197 -12.20 7.48 -3.24
CA VAL A 197 -11.85 6.40 -2.33
C VAL A 197 -10.62 6.76 -1.50
N ALA A 198 -9.52 7.13 -2.15
CA ALA A 198 -8.24 7.35 -1.49
C ALA A 198 -8.28 8.56 -0.55
N LEU A 199 -8.79 9.71 -1.01
CA LEU A 199 -8.89 10.92 -0.20
C LEU A 199 -9.95 10.80 0.90
N GLY A 200 -10.97 9.96 0.69
CA GLY A 200 -12.05 9.73 1.66
C GLY A 200 -11.59 9.03 2.94
N ILE A 201 -10.43 8.38 2.95
CA ILE A 201 -9.90 7.69 4.12
C ILE A 201 -8.58 8.26 4.65
N ALA A 202 -7.84 8.99 3.81
CA ALA A 202 -6.53 9.52 4.18
C ALA A 202 -6.63 10.82 4.97
N GLU A 203 -5.66 11.06 5.83
CA GLU A 203 -5.48 12.32 6.55
C GLU A 203 -4.76 13.34 5.67
N LYS A 204 -3.69 12.91 5.00
CA LYS A 204 -2.88 13.69 4.08
C LYS A 204 -2.82 13.02 2.71
N SER A 205 -2.88 13.81 1.66
CA SER A 205 -2.84 13.29 0.30
C SER A 205 -1.87 14.07 -0.58
N TYR A 206 -1.38 13.37 -1.60
CA TYR A 206 -0.51 13.88 -2.63
C TYR A 206 -1.12 13.57 -4.00
N VAL A 207 -1.15 14.55 -4.88
CA VAL A 207 -1.59 14.40 -6.27
C VAL A 207 -0.36 14.28 -7.15
N PHE A 208 -0.27 13.17 -7.88
CA PHE A 208 0.87 12.83 -8.73
C PHE A 208 0.54 13.13 -10.20
N VAL A 209 1.39 13.92 -10.86
CA VAL A 209 1.26 14.29 -12.27
C VAL A 209 2.63 14.17 -12.93
N HIS A 210 2.73 13.39 -14.00
CA HIS A 210 3.97 13.21 -14.77
C HIS A 210 5.24 12.97 -13.94
N GLY A 211 5.13 12.15 -12.89
CA GLY A 211 6.26 11.81 -12.05
C GLY A 211 6.62 12.81 -10.96
N HIS A 212 5.81 13.86 -10.78
CA HIS A 212 5.97 14.90 -9.76
C HIS A 212 4.83 14.89 -8.75
N VAL A 213 5.06 15.44 -7.56
CA VAL A 213 4.00 15.85 -6.63
C VAL A 213 3.52 17.24 -7.05
N GLU A 214 2.35 17.33 -7.64
CA GLU A 214 1.75 18.59 -8.11
C GLU A 214 1.04 19.33 -6.98
N LEU A 215 0.21 18.60 -6.21
CA LEU A 215 -0.52 19.14 -5.07
C LEU A 215 -0.32 18.25 -3.84
N SER A 216 -0.34 18.85 -2.68
CA SER A 216 -0.31 18.12 -1.41
C SER A 216 -1.05 18.88 -0.31
N GLY A 217 -1.64 18.16 0.63
CA GLY A 217 -2.32 18.78 1.75
C GLY A 217 -3.20 17.84 2.54
N ASP A 218 -4.05 18.43 3.37
CA ASP A 218 -5.14 17.74 4.04
C ASP A 218 -6.10 17.15 3.00
N SER A 219 -6.46 15.89 3.16
CA SER A 219 -7.24 15.15 2.16
C SER A 219 -8.62 15.74 1.91
N LYS A 220 -9.29 16.24 2.96
CA LYS A 220 -10.62 16.88 2.82
C LYS A 220 -10.51 18.17 2.03
N SER A 221 -9.46 18.96 2.27
CA SER A 221 -9.17 20.20 1.56
C SER A 221 -8.88 19.93 0.08
N LEU A 222 -8.11 18.88 -0.23
CA LEU A 222 -7.84 18.48 -1.61
C LEU A 222 -9.08 17.95 -2.32
N LEU A 223 -9.94 17.20 -1.63
CA LEU A 223 -11.19 16.71 -2.19
C LEU A 223 -12.16 17.86 -2.55
N ALA A 224 -12.10 18.98 -1.83
CA ALA A 224 -12.88 20.21 -2.09
C ALA A 224 -12.20 21.15 -3.10
N ASN A 225 -10.97 20.87 -3.54
CA ASN A 225 -10.25 21.72 -4.48
C ASN A 225 -10.85 21.62 -5.89
N PRO A 226 -11.26 22.76 -6.52
CA PRO A 226 -11.87 22.75 -7.85
C PRO A 226 -10.98 22.15 -8.95
N GLU A 227 -9.67 22.31 -8.87
CA GLU A 227 -8.74 21.73 -9.84
C GLU A 227 -8.71 20.19 -9.75
N VAL A 228 -8.71 19.65 -8.52
CA VAL A 228 -8.79 18.21 -8.28
C VAL A 228 -10.14 17.66 -8.73
N GLN A 229 -11.24 18.38 -8.44
CA GLN A 229 -12.58 18.00 -8.85
C GLN A 229 -12.70 17.93 -10.37
N LYS A 230 -12.27 18.99 -11.06
CA LYS A 230 -12.31 19.06 -12.52
C LYS A 230 -11.40 18.02 -13.19
N ALA A 231 -10.18 17.82 -12.68
CA ALA A 231 -9.20 16.93 -13.31
C ALA A 231 -9.49 15.44 -13.09
N TYR A 232 -10.09 15.07 -11.96
CA TYR A 232 -10.20 13.68 -11.52
C TYR A 232 -11.62 13.21 -11.19
N LEU A 233 -12.56 14.11 -10.89
CA LEU A 233 -13.93 13.74 -10.50
C LEU A 233 -14.97 14.09 -11.57
N GLY A 234 -14.60 14.88 -12.60
CA GLY A 234 -15.49 15.25 -13.71
C GLY A 234 -16.63 16.19 -13.33
N ILE A 235 -16.47 16.93 -12.24
CA ILE A 235 -17.45 17.92 -11.70
C ILE A 235 -16.83 19.30 -11.61
#